data_500b4e702cfc5ca929fcf122d78abe5b
#
_entry.id   500b4e702cfc5ca929fcf122d78abe5b
#
_cell.length_a   1.000
_cell.length_b   1.000
_cell.length_c   1.000
_cell.angle_alpha   90.00
_cell.angle_beta   90.00
_cell.angle_gamma   90.00
#
_symmetry.space_group_name_H-M   'P 1'
#
loop_
_entity.id
_entity.type
_entity.pdbx_description
1 polymer ?
#
loop_
_entity_poly.entity_id
_entity_poly.type
_entity_poly.pdbx_seq_one_letter_code
_entity_poly.pdbx_strand_id
1 'polypeptide(L)'
;KDRKEYAPDFSLILSGEDNREEMLALFIEESRKDLAALTAALDRQDKEAAASSILHKNLPLWETVRLDFPLSHLRELVTEPATEWTNRQSMEMRDIIRAVEKLIVYAEKYGRKAYENNPDY
;
A
#
# COMPACT_ATOMS: atom_id res chain seq x y z
N LYS A 1 -15.21 -0.14 -21.70
CA LYS A 1 -14.47 0.07 -22.48
C LYS A 1 -13.53 1.15 -22.16
N ASP A 2 -13.68 2.20 -22.02
CA ASP A 2 -12.66 3.14 -21.69
C ASP A 2 -12.31 3.21 -20.25
N ARG A 3 -12.13 2.07 -19.65
CA ARG A 3 -11.69 2.01 -18.34
C ARG A 3 -10.27 2.42 -18.24
N LYS A 4 -9.91 3.39 -17.45
CA LYS A 4 -8.54 3.70 -17.17
C LYS A 4 -7.94 2.58 -16.34
N GLU A 5 -6.79 2.14 -16.74
CA GLU A 5 -6.08 1.20 -15.93
C GLU A 5 -5.61 1.87 -14.65
N TYR A 6 -5.63 1.13 -13.56
CA TYR A 6 -5.12 1.64 -12.32
C TYR A 6 -3.63 1.89 -12.44
N ALA A 7 -3.18 3.02 -11.94
CA ALA A 7 -1.77 3.34 -11.86
C ALA A 7 -1.52 4.14 -10.59
N PRO A 8 -0.63 3.69 -9.74
CA PRO A 8 -0.32 4.45 -8.54
C PRO A 8 0.50 5.69 -8.88
N ASP A 9 0.51 6.63 -7.95
CA ASP A 9 1.21 7.89 -8.14
C ASP A 9 2.39 7.96 -7.17
N PHE A 10 3.58 7.80 -7.71
CA PHE A 10 4.80 7.85 -6.90
C PHE A 10 5.48 9.21 -6.94
N SER A 11 4.86 10.21 -7.55
CA SER A 11 5.54 11.48 -7.80
C SER A 11 5.99 12.17 -6.52
N LEU A 12 5.19 12.11 -5.45
CA LEU A 12 5.56 12.76 -4.20
C LEU A 12 6.68 12.03 -3.48
N ILE A 13 6.69 10.71 -3.58
CA ILE A 13 7.77 9.92 -2.98
C ILE A 13 9.08 10.19 -3.69
N LEU A 14 9.03 10.43 -5.00
CA LEU A 14 10.20 10.60 -5.83
C LEU A 14 10.49 12.05 -6.15
N SER A 15 10.00 12.97 -5.33
CA SER A 15 10.15 14.39 -5.60
C SER A 15 11.59 14.89 -5.42
N GLY A 16 12.39 14.19 -4.64
CA GLY A 16 13.81 14.54 -4.51
C GLY A 16 14.58 14.09 -5.74
N GLU A 17 15.48 14.92 -6.22
CA GLU A 17 16.14 14.63 -7.48
C GLU A 17 17.25 13.60 -7.37
N ASP A 18 17.96 13.62 -6.24
CA ASP A 18 19.19 12.85 -6.16
C ASP A 18 19.05 11.46 -5.60
N ASN A 19 17.93 11.15 -4.97
CA ASN A 19 17.79 9.89 -4.25
C ASN A 19 16.58 9.08 -4.68
N ARG A 20 16.20 9.20 -5.94
CA ARG A 20 14.99 8.53 -6.42
C ARG A 20 15.04 7.02 -6.25
N GLU A 21 16.15 6.41 -6.63
CA GLU A 21 16.29 4.97 -6.53
C GLU A 21 16.24 4.52 -5.08
N GLU A 22 16.92 5.26 -4.21
CA GLU A 22 16.94 4.93 -2.80
C GLU A 22 15.56 5.11 -2.18
N MET A 23 14.87 6.18 -2.54
CA MET A 23 13.53 6.43 -2.00
C MET A 23 12.56 5.36 -2.46
N LEU A 24 12.65 4.95 -3.70
CA LEU A 24 11.76 3.92 -4.21
C LEU A 24 12.07 2.58 -3.55
N ALA A 25 13.36 2.25 -3.38
CA ALA A 25 13.74 1.02 -2.72
C ALA A 25 13.27 1.00 -1.27
N LEU A 26 13.37 2.13 -0.60
CA LEU A 26 12.90 2.24 0.78
C LEU A 26 11.37 2.08 0.84
N PHE A 27 10.67 2.69 -0.10
CA PHE A 27 9.22 2.54 -0.18
C PHE A 27 8.83 1.08 -0.33
N ILE A 28 9.52 0.38 -1.22
CA ILE A 28 9.22 -1.04 -1.47
C ILE A 28 9.51 -1.85 -0.21
N GLU A 29 10.65 -1.61 0.42
CA GLU A 29 11.01 -2.34 1.63
C GLU A 29 10.00 -2.12 2.75
N GLU A 30 9.63 -0.86 2.98
CA GLU A 30 8.66 -0.55 4.03
C GLU A 30 7.28 -1.11 3.70
N SER A 31 6.90 -1.08 2.44
CA SER A 31 5.61 -1.63 2.03
C SER A 31 5.56 -3.13 2.23
N ARG A 32 6.67 -3.83 1.99
CA ARG A 32 6.73 -5.26 2.24
C ARG A 32 6.62 -5.57 3.72
N LYS A 33 7.24 -4.76 4.57
CA LYS A 33 7.10 -4.93 6.02
C LYS A 33 5.66 -4.69 6.45
N ASP A 34 5.03 -3.67 5.91
CA ASP A 34 3.64 -3.38 6.22
C ASP A 34 2.73 -4.52 5.77
N LEU A 35 3.00 -5.05 4.58
CA LEU A 35 2.22 -6.17 4.06
C LEU A 35 2.32 -7.38 4.97
N ALA A 36 3.54 -7.69 5.41
CA ALA A 36 3.75 -8.82 6.30
C ALA A 36 3.03 -8.60 7.63
N ALA A 37 3.08 -7.38 8.15
CA ALA A 37 2.41 -7.06 9.41
C ALA A 37 0.90 -7.19 9.29
N LEU A 38 0.32 -6.70 8.19
CA LEU A 38 -1.11 -6.78 7.97
C LEU A 38 -1.56 -8.22 7.79
N THR A 39 -0.78 -9.00 7.05
CA THR A 39 -1.10 -10.41 6.85
C THR A 39 -1.07 -11.17 8.18
N ALA A 40 -0.05 -10.91 8.99
CA ALA A 40 0.05 -11.55 10.29
C ALA A 40 -1.10 -11.14 11.21
N ALA A 41 -1.47 -9.86 11.19
CA ALA A 41 -2.57 -9.39 12.01
C ALA A 41 -3.89 -10.04 11.58
N LEU A 42 -4.08 -10.20 10.29
CA LEU A 42 -5.29 -10.88 9.80
C LEU A 42 -5.31 -12.34 10.24
N ASP A 43 -4.18 -13.02 10.12
CA ASP A 43 -4.10 -14.42 10.50
C ASP A 43 -4.39 -14.62 11.99
N ARG A 44 -3.96 -13.66 12.82
CA ARG A 44 -4.21 -13.73 14.26
C ARG A 44 -5.55 -13.12 14.66
N GLN A 45 -6.30 -12.60 13.72
CA GLN A 45 -7.54 -11.89 14.00
C GLN A 45 -7.30 -10.70 14.93
N ASP A 46 -6.17 -10.04 14.76
CA ASP A 46 -5.79 -8.90 15.62
C ASP A 46 -6.15 -7.60 14.92
N LYS A 47 -7.42 -7.24 15.04
CA LYS A 47 -7.95 -6.04 14.39
C LYS A 47 -7.29 -4.79 14.92
N GLU A 48 -7.02 -4.75 16.21
CA GLU A 48 -6.45 -3.58 16.83
C GLU A 48 -5.05 -3.27 16.29
N ALA A 49 -4.23 -4.29 16.14
CA ALA A 49 -2.89 -4.09 15.60
C ALA A 49 -2.93 -3.57 14.17
N ALA A 50 -3.80 -4.16 13.34
CA ALA A 50 -3.94 -3.72 11.97
C ALA A 50 -4.48 -2.30 11.89
N ALA A 51 -5.50 -2.00 12.70
CA ALA A 51 -6.11 -0.68 12.70
C ALA A 51 -5.11 0.39 13.11
N SER A 52 -4.32 0.11 14.14
CA SER A 52 -3.33 1.07 14.60
C SER A 52 -2.30 1.36 13.51
N SER A 53 -1.80 0.31 12.88
CA SER A 53 -0.82 0.46 11.82
C SER A 53 -1.40 1.27 10.65
N ILE A 54 -2.61 0.92 10.24
CA ILE A 54 -3.25 1.58 9.10
C ILE A 54 -3.50 3.05 9.39
N LEU A 55 -4.08 3.36 10.55
CA LEU A 55 -4.45 4.73 10.86
C LEU A 55 -3.23 5.64 11.05
N HIS A 56 -2.19 5.13 11.71
CA HIS A 56 -1.07 5.98 12.10
C HIS A 56 0.07 6.00 11.10
N LYS A 57 0.16 5.00 10.26
CA LYS A 57 1.29 4.91 9.36
C LYS A 57 0.89 4.81 7.90
N ASN A 58 0.01 3.88 7.58
CA ASN A 58 -0.22 3.51 6.18
C ASN A 58 -1.18 4.43 5.45
N LEU A 59 -2.24 4.89 6.12
CA LEU A 59 -3.30 5.59 5.42
C LEU A 59 -2.82 6.84 4.70
N PRO A 60 -2.03 7.73 5.33
CA PRO A 60 -1.55 8.91 4.61
C PRO A 60 -0.70 8.55 3.40
N LEU A 61 0.13 7.53 3.53
CA LEU A 61 0.95 7.08 2.41
C LEU A 61 0.09 6.54 1.29
N TRP A 62 -0.89 5.72 1.63
CA TRP A 62 -1.76 5.12 0.62
C TRP A 62 -2.60 6.17 -0.08
N GLU A 63 -3.00 7.24 0.61
CA GLU A 63 -3.68 8.35 -0.03
C GLU A 63 -2.76 9.03 -1.04
N THR A 64 -1.52 9.21 -0.67
CA THR A 64 -0.54 9.86 -1.53
C THR A 64 -0.28 9.07 -2.81
N VAL A 65 -0.11 7.75 -2.68
CA VAL A 65 0.21 6.92 -3.85
C VAL A 65 -1.03 6.37 -4.53
N ARG A 66 -2.20 6.66 -4.01
CA ARG A 66 -3.48 6.26 -4.62
C ARG A 66 -3.64 4.74 -4.66
N LEU A 67 -3.62 4.15 -3.47
CA LEU A 67 -3.84 2.71 -3.34
C LEU A 67 -5.16 2.31 -4.02
N ASP A 68 -5.16 1.17 -4.68
CA ASP A 68 -6.34 0.69 -5.41
C ASP A 68 -7.37 0.07 -4.46
N PHE A 69 -7.88 0.90 -3.58
CA PHE A 69 -8.91 0.53 -2.61
C PHE A 69 -9.57 1.80 -2.09
N PRO A 70 -10.89 1.81 -1.91
CA PRO A 70 -11.57 3.02 -1.42
C PRO A 70 -11.10 3.37 -0.02
N LEU A 71 -10.40 4.47 0.12
CA LEU A 71 -9.77 4.84 1.39
C LEU A 71 -10.78 5.26 2.44
N SER A 72 -11.91 5.84 2.01
CA SER A 72 -12.97 6.16 2.96
C SER A 72 -13.54 4.89 3.59
N HIS A 73 -13.70 3.85 2.79
CA HIS A 73 -14.16 2.57 3.30
C HIS A 73 -13.15 1.95 4.26
N LEU A 74 -11.88 2.11 3.92
CA LEU A 74 -10.80 1.62 4.77
C LEU A 74 -10.83 2.31 6.13
N ARG A 75 -11.05 3.61 6.13
CA ARG A 75 -11.12 4.36 7.38
C ARG A 75 -12.27 3.87 8.25
N GLU A 76 -13.42 3.62 7.64
CA GLU A 76 -14.55 3.07 8.39
C GLU A 76 -14.22 1.70 8.98
N LEU A 77 -13.58 0.87 8.19
CA LEU A 77 -13.24 -0.48 8.62
C LEU A 77 -12.38 -0.48 9.88
N VAL A 78 -11.40 0.41 9.94
CA VAL A 78 -10.47 0.41 11.05
C VAL A 78 -10.93 1.21 12.25
N THR A 79 -11.97 2.03 12.10
CA THR A 79 -12.46 2.84 13.22
C THR A 79 -13.67 2.22 13.92
N GLU A 80 -14.22 1.14 13.39
CA GLU A 80 -15.30 0.45 14.06
C GLU A 80 -14.85 -0.10 15.40
N PRO A 81 -15.66 0.02 16.44
CA PRO A 81 -15.24 -0.34 17.80
C PRO A 81 -15.10 -1.83 18.08
N ALA A 82 -15.59 -2.69 17.19
CA ALA A 82 -15.50 -4.12 17.43
C ALA A 82 -14.05 -4.58 17.50
N THR A 83 -13.79 -5.52 18.38
CA THR A 83 -12.42 -6.01 18.55
C THR A 83 -12.07 -7.17 17.64
N GLU A 84 -13.07 -7.81 17.05
CA GLU A 84 -12.85 -8.92 16.14
C GLU A 84 -13.45 -8.58 14.79
N TRP A 85 -12.84 -9.11 13.75
CA TRP A 85 -13.34 -8.89 12.41
C TRP A 85 -14.45 -9.87 12.08
N THR A 86 -15.50 -9.36 11.46
CA THR A 86 -16.52 -10.20 10.85
C THR A 86 -15.90 -10.86 9.62
N ASN A 87 -16.60 -11.86 9.07
CA ASN A 87 -16.15 -12.49 7.83
C ASN A 87 -16.03 -11.48 6.71
N ARG A 88 -16.96 -10.57 6.63
CA ARG A 88 -16.93 -9.53 5.60
C ARG A 88 -15.69 -8.65 5.75
N GLN A 89 -15.39 -8.24 6.97
CA GLN A 89 -14.23 -7.40 7.22
C GLN A 89 -12.94 -8.12 6.93
N SER A 90 -12.88 -9.43 7.24
CA SER A 90 -11.71 -10.22 6.89
C SER A 90 -11.50 -10.29 5.39
N MET A 91 -12.59 -10.42 4.63
CA MET A 91 -12.50 -10.41 3.18
C MET A 91 -12.01 -9.06 2.66
N GLU A 92 -12.50 -7.98 3.27
CA GLU A 92 -12.03 -6.65 2.88
C GLU A 92 -10.55 -6.47 3.19
N MET A 93 -10.08 -7.00 4.30
CA MET A 93 -8.66 -6.94 4.61
C MET A 93 -7.82 -7.71 3.61
N ARG A 94 -8.33 -8.83 3.12
CA ARG A 94 -7.63 -9.55 2.06
C ARG A 94 -7.56 -8.73 0.79
N ASP A 95 -8.61 -7.99 0.48
CA ASP A 95 -8.60 -7.11 -0.69
C ASP A 95 -7.58 -5.99 -0.52
N ILE A 96 -7.47 -5.45 0.70
CA ILE A 96 -6.47 -4.42 0.99
C ILE A 96 -5.06 -5.01 0.81
N ILE A 97 -4.84 -6.19 1.32
CA ILE A 97 -3.53 -6.86 1.19
C ILE A 97 -3.19 -7.05 -0.29
N ARG A 98 -4.15 -7.48 -1.10
CA ARG A 98 -3.93 -7.60 -2.53
C ARG A 98 -3.61 -6.26 -3.17
N ALA A 99 -4.29 -5.20 -2.73
CA ALA A 99 -4.03 -3.87 -3.27
C ALA A 99 -2.61 -3.44 -2.94
N VAL A 100 -2.13 -3.74 -1.74
CA VAL A 100 -0.76 -3.40 -1.36
C VAL A 100 0.25 -4.23 -2.15
N GLU A 101 -0.03 -5.51 -2.36
CA GLU A 101 0.83 -6.35 -3.20
C GLU A 101 0.94 -5.78 -4.60
N LYS A 102 -0.18 -5.36 -5.15
CA LYS A 102 -0.24 -4.77 -6.47
C LYS A 102 0.58 -3.48 -6.52
N LEU A 103 0.47 -2.67 -5.46
CA LEU A 103 1.22 -1.44 -5.36
C LEU A 103 2.73 -1.71 -5.38
N ILE A 104 3.17 -2.74 -4.66
CA ILE A 104 4.58 -3.11 -4.62
C ILE A 104 5.05 -3.54 -6.00
N VAL A 105 4.26 -4.32 -6.71
CA VAL A 105 4.61 -4.77 -8.06
C VAL A 105 4.76 -3.56 -8.99
N TYR A 106 3.84 -2.61 -8.89
CA TYR A 106 3.94 -1.39 -9.70
C TYR A 106 5.20 -0.60 -9.36
N ALA A 107 5.54 -0.51 -8.08
CA ALA A 107 6.74 0.21 -7.68
C ALA A 107 7.99 -0.45 -8.24
N GLU A 108 8.04 -1.78 -8.20
CA GLU A 108 9.18 -2.50 -8.74
C GLU A 108 9.30 -2.30 -10.24
N LYS A 109 8.19 -2.35 -10.94
CA LYS A 109 8.19 -2.12 -12.38
C LYS A 109 8.56 -0.69 -12.71
N TYR A 110 8.09 0.25 -11.92
CA TYR A 110 8.40 1.64 -12.13
C TYR A 110 9.92 1.88 -12.02
N GLY A 111 10.55 1.32 -11.01
CA GLY A 111 11.98 1.47 -10.84
C GLY A 111 12.76 0.85 -11.99
N ARG A 112 12.35 -0.35 -12.41
CA ARG A 112 13.01 -1.04 -13.49
C ARG A 112 12.87 -0.29 -14.79
N LYS A 113 11.68 0.24 -15.06
CA LYS A 113 11.43 0.95 -16.29
C LYS A 113 12.21 2.26 -16.33
N ALA A 114 12.28 2.97 -15.21
CA ALA A 114 13.05 4.20 -15.14
C ALA A 114 14.53 3.93 -15.40
N TYR A 115 15.04 2.82 -14.88
CA TYR A 115 16.42 2.43 -15.10
C TYR A 115 16.66 2.10 -16.57
N GLU A 116 15.74 1.35 -17.18
CA GLU A 116 15.88 0.97 -18.57
C GLU A 116 15.82 2.17 -19.51
N ASN A 117 15.10 3.20 -19.13
CA ASN A 117 14.97 4.39 -19.96
C ASN A 117 16.16 5.33 -19.86
N ASN A 118 17.16 4.96 -19.06
CA ASN A 118 18.40 5.72 -18.93
C ASN A 118 19.58 4.83 -19.18
N PRO A 119 19.77 4.43 -20.43
CA PRO A 119 20.81 3.44 -20.75
C PRO A 119 22.24 3.95 -20.58
N ASP A 120 22.39 5.21 -20.31
CA ASP A 120 23.74 5.77 -20.14
C ASP A 120 24.33 5.49 -18.79
N TYR A 121 23.64 4.78 -17.98
CA TYR A 121 24.16 4.42 -16.65
C TYR A 121 24.91 3.13 -16.68
#